data_54a8494ae48b04ddb10f0eacfffe9c44
#
_entry.id   54a8494ae48b04ddb10f0eacfffe9c44
#
_cell.length_a   1.000
_cell.length_b   1.000
_cell.length_c   1.000
_cell.angle_alpha   90.00
_cell.angle_beta   90.00
_cell.angle_gamma   90.00
#
_symmetry.space_group_name_H-M   'P 1'
#
loop_
_entity.id
_entity.type
_entity.pdbx_description
1 polymer ?
#
loop_
_entity_poly.entity_id
_entity_poly.type
_entity_poly.pdbx_seq_one_letter_code
_entity_poly.pdbx_strand_id
1 'polypeptide(L)'
;MSVAGINVLVGETRAAETASRAPLLSIRGVETYYGNIIALRGVDLDVHEGEIVTLIGANGAGKSTLMMTVCGSPRARRGRITFAGRDITATPTHEIARLRIAQSPEGRRIFPRMTVHENLQMGASLDGFAHFEADLERMLAIFPRLKERLHQRGGTMSGGEQQMLAIARALMARPRLLLLDEPSLGLAPLIVKQIFSVIRELNERDGMTVFLVEQNAYHALKLAHRAYVMVTGTITMSGTGRELLADPQVQTAYLEGGRH
;
A
#
# COMPACT_ATOMS: atom_id res chain seq x y z
N MET A 1 26.20 1.70 -25.67
CA MET A 1 24.78 1.50 -25.34
C MET A 1 24.60 1.88 -23.88
N SER A 2 23.77 2.90 -23.60
CA SER A 2 23.62 3.50 -22.27
C SER A 2 22.81 2.59 -21.33
N VAL A 3 23.23 2.47 -20.08
CA VAL A 3 22.56 1.71 -19.00
C VAL A 3 21.10 2.13 -18.81
N ALA A 4 20.74 3.36 -19.19
CA ALA A 4 19.36 3.87 -19.16
C ALA A 4 18.40 3.16 -20.16
N GLY A 5 18.91 2.70 -21.30
CA GLY A 5 18.09 2.00 -22.31
C GLY A 5 17.72 0.55 -21.93
N ILE A 6 18.58 -0.10 -21.14
CA ILE A 6 18.36 -1.49 -20.69
C ILE A 6 17.28 -1.53 -19.61
N ASN A 7 17.26 -0.56 -18.69
CA ASN A 7 16.25 -0.51 -17.62
C ASN A 7 14.82 -0.22 -18.13
N VAL A 8 14.68 0.55 -19.23
CA VAL A 8 13.37 0.84 -19.83
C VAL A 8 12.79 -0.41 -20.51
N LEU A 9 13.60 -1.16 -21.24
CA LEU A 9 13.18 -2.39 -21.92
C LEU A 9 12.82 -3.53 -20.94
N VAL A 10 13.54 -3.65 -19.81
CA VAL A 10 13.24 -4.64 -18.77
C VAL A 10 11.92 -4.29 -18.03
N GLY A 11 11.62 -3.01 -17.84
CA GLY A 11 10.36 -2.56 -17.24
C GLY A 11 9.15 -2.80 -18.15
N GLU A 12 9.26 -2.54 -19.43
CA GLU A 12 8.17 -2.73 -20.41
C GLU A 12 7.87 -4.21 -20.69
N THR A 13 8.89 -5.08 -20.78
CA THR A 13 8.70 -6.54 -20.88
C THR A 13 8.04 -7.13 -19.65
N ARG A 14 8.42 -6.68 -18.45
CA ARG A 14 7.85 -7.15 -17.19
C ARG A 14 6.38 -6.73 -17.03
N ALA A 15 6.02 -5.51 -17.45
CA ALA A 15 4.64 -5.01 -17.43
C ALA A 15 3.73 -5.77 -18.42
N ALA A 16 4.23 -6.10 -19.61
CA ALA A 16 3.48 -6.86 -20.62
C ALA A 16 3.28 -8.34 -20.22
N GLU A 17 4.29 -8.96 -19.60
CA GLU A 17 4.19 -10.32 -19.06
C GLU A 17 3.23 -10.42 -17.87
N THR A 18 3.17 -9.39 -17.03
CA THR A 18 2.28 -9.36 -15.86
C THR A 18 0.80 -9.22 -16.27
N ALA A 19 0.50 -8.53 -17.36
CA ALA A 19 -0.87 -8.38 -17.87
C ALA A 19 -1.51 -9.70 -18.37
N SER A 20 -0.71 -10.73 -18.64
CA SER A 20 -1.17 -12.06 -19.08
C SER A 20 -1.51 -13.01 -17.92
N ARG A 21 -1.13 -12.67 -16.68
CA ARG A 21 -1.40 -13.50 -15.49
C ARG A 21 -2.66 -13.04 -14.76
N ALA A 22 -3.38 -13.98 -14.14
CA ALA A 22 -4.50 -13.65 -13.27
C ALA A 22 -4.06 -12.68 -12.14
N PRO A 23 -4.87 -11.66 -11.80
CA PRO A 23 -4.51 -10.72 -10.76
C PRO A 23 -4.42 -11.40 -9.38
N LEU A 24 -3.47 -10.94 -8.55
CA LEU A 24 -3.36 -11.35 -7.15
C LEU A 24 -4.56 -10.85 -6.33
N LEU A 25 -4.93 -9.57 -6.51
CA LEU A 25 -6.16 -8.98 -5.97
C LEU A 25 -7.01 -8.50 -7.14
N SER A 26 -8.28 -8.90 -7.16
CA SER A 26 -9.27 -8.41 -8.13
C SER A 26 -10.52 -7.93 -7.40
N ILE A 27 -10.95 -6.74 -7.74
CA ILE A 27 -12.14 -6.07 -7.21
C ILE A 27 -13.08 -5.83 -8.38
N ARG A 28 -14.35 -6.28 -8.27
CA ARG A 28 -15.35 -6.18 -9.35
C ARG A 28 -16.69 -5.69 -8.81
N GLY A 29 -17.12 -4.53 -9.31
CA GLY A 29 -18.41 -3.93 -9.00
C GLY A 29 -18.64 -3.67 -7.52
N VAL A 30 -17.59 -3.41 -6.73
CA VAL A 30 -17.68 -3.32 -5.28
C VAL A 30 -18.39 -2.07 -4.84
N GLU A 31 -19.48 -2.27 -4.06
CA GLU A 31 -20.20 -1.21 -3.35
C GLU A 31 -20.05 -1.42 -1.84
N THR A 32 -19.69 -0.33 -1.15
CA THR A 32 -19.52 -0.33 0.32
C THR A 32 -20.26 0.84 0.92
N TYR A 33 -20.86 0.60 2.08
CA TYR A 33 -21.74 1.56 2.76
C TYR A 33 -21.35 1.75 4.22
N TYR A 34 -21.53 2.96 4.72
CA TYR A 34 -21.61 3.29 6.14
C TYR A 34 -23.05 3.63 6.48
N GLY A 35 -23.75 2.69 7.13
CA GLY A 35 -25.21 2.79 7.30
C GLY A 35 -25.92 2.82 5.93
N ASN A 36 -26.56 3.94 5.61
CA ASN A 36 -27.24 4.17 4.32
C ASN A 36 -26.41 4.99 3.32
N ILE A 37 -25.22 5.46 3.74
CA ILE A 37 -24.36 6.28 2.89
C ILE A 37 -23.47 5.38 2.08
N ILE A 38 -23.57 5.46 0.74
CA ILE A 38 -22.67 4.74 -0.17
C ILE A 38 -21.32 5.44 -0.24
N ALA A 39 -20.26 4.72 0.09
CA ALA A 39 -18.89 5.21 0.05
C ALA A 39 -18.13 4.70 -1.19
N LEU A 40 -18.39 3.48 -1.64
CA LEU A 40 -17.85 2.92 -2.89
C LEU A 40 -19.00 2.56 -3.82
N ARG A 41 -18.86 2.91 -5.11
CA ARG A 41 -19.94 2.91 -6.11
C ARG A 41 -19.57 2.06 -7.32
N GLY A 42 -19.50 0.74 -7.16
CA GLY A 42 -19.18 -0.17 -8.26
C GLY A 42 -17.70 -0.07 -8.68
N VAL A 43 -16.79 -0.23 -7.71
CA VAL A 43 -15.34 -0.13 -7.95
C VAL A 43 -14.82 -1.37 -8.64
N ASP A 44 -14.06 -1.18 -9.74
CA ASP A 44 -13.30 -2.20 -10.45
C ASP A 44 -11.81 -1.86 -10.42
N LEU A 45 -10.96 -2.82 -10.00
CA LEU A 45 -9.53 -2.63 -9.87
C LEU A 45 -8.80 -3.98 -9.82
N ASP A 46 -7.59 -4.03 -10.40
CA ASP A 46 -6.69 -5.19 -10.35
C ASP A 46 -5.33 -4.81 -9.79
N VAL A 47 -4.74 -5.74 -9.01
CA VAL A 47 -3.35 -5.71 -8.57
C VAL A 47 -2.72 -7.06 -8.94
N HIS A 48 -1.69 -7.05 -9.78
CA HIS A 48 -0.96 -8.27 -10.15
C HIS A 48 0.22 -8.52 -9.22
N GLU A 49 0.68 -9.76 -9.15
CA GLU A 49 1.81 -10.13 -8.30
C GLU A 49 3.09 -9.40 -8.74
N GLY A 50 3.81 -8.81 -7.79
CA GLY A 50 5.01 -8.02 -8.04
C GLY A 50 4.77 -6.60 -8.57
N GLU A 51 3.50 -6.15 -8.70
CA GLU A 51 3.20 -4.77 -9.06
C GLU A 51 3.20 -3.83 -7.84
N ILE A 52 3.59 -2.58 -8.07
CA ILE A 52 3.18 -1.44 -7.26
C ILE A 52 1.99 -0.80 -7.96
N VAL A 53 0.82 -0.88 -7.35
CA VAL A 53 -0.40 -0.23 -7.82
C VAL A 53 -0.72 0.93 -6.91
N THR A 54 -1.06 2.08 -7.47
CA THR A 54 -1.48 3.24 -6.68
C THR A 54 -2.92 3.66 -6.97
N LEU A 55 -3.60 4.11 -5.91
CA LEU A 55 -4.90 4.74 -5.99
C LEU A 55 -4.77 6.18 -5.49
N ILE A 56 -4.96 7.15 -6.38
CA ILE A 56 -4.96 8.56 -6.05
C ILE A 56 -6.38 9.13 -6.06
N GLY A 57 -6.57 10.23 -5.35
CA GLY A 57 -7.85 10.94 -5.26
C GLY A 57 -7.86 11.91 -4.10
N ALA A 58 -8.81 12.84 -4.10
CA ALA A 58 -9.00 13.82 -3.03
C ALA A 58 -9.36 13.14 -1.70
N ASN A 59 -9.24 13.91 -0.58
CA ASN A 59 -9.74 13.45 0.71
C ASN A 59 -11.24 13.20 0.65
N GLY A 60 -11.68 12.09 1.25
CA GLY A 60 -13.08 11.67 1.19
C GLY A 60 -13.49 10.99 -0.12
N ALA A 61 -12.60 10.79 -1.10
CA ALA A 61 -12.92 10.08 -2.34
C ALA A 61 -13.29 8.60 -2.16
N GLY A 62 -12.98 7.98 -1.00
CA GLY A 62 -13.27 6.59 -0.70
C GLY A 62 -12.05 5.68 -0.69
N LYS A 63 -10.83 6.22 -0.83
CA LYS A 63 -9.57 5.47 -0.91
C LYS A 63 -9.34 4.54 0.28
N SER A 64 -9.30 5.09 1.51
CA SER A 64 -9.13 4.30 2.74
C SER A 64 -10.29 3.33 2.97
N THR A 65 -11.52 3.71 2.56
CA THR A 65 -12.67 2.80 2.59
C THR A 65 -12.43 1.57 1.70
N LEU A 66 -11.86 1.73 0.52
CA LEU A 66 -11.54 0.60 -0.35
C LEU A 66 -10.52 -0.33 0.30
N MET A 67 -9.42 0.19 0.87
CA MET A 67 -8.44 -0.62 1.60
C MET A 67 -9.06 -1.36 2.77
N MET A 68 -9.86 -0.67 3.58
CA MET A 68 -10.57 -1.29 4.71
C MET A 68 -11.57 -2.36 4.22
N THR A 69 -12.25 -2.14 3.09
CA THR A 69 -13.17 -3.12 2.49
C THR A 69 -12.43 -4.37 2.04
N VAL A 70 -11.23 -4.24 1.44
CA VAL A 70 -10.35 -5.38 1.13
C VAL A 70 -9.98 -6.16 2.40
N CYS A 71 -9.77 -5.47 3.53
CA CYS A 71 -9.52 -6.09 4.83
C CYS A 71 -10.78 -6.63 5.52
N GLY A 72 -11.97 -6.51 4.90
CA GLY A 72 -13.24 -7.05 5.40
C GLY A 72 -13.97 -6.20 6.45
N SER A 73 -13.59 -4.92 6.63
CA SER A 73 -14.25 -3.99 7.58
C SER A 73 -14.15 -2.54 7.10
N PRO A 74 -15.24 -1.95 6.57
CA PRO A 74 -16.57 -2.54 6.33
C PRO A 74 -16.56 -3.55 5.19
N ARG A 75 -17.51 -4.48 5.22
CA ARG A 75 -17.68 -5.46 4.13
C ARG A 75 -18.38 -4.83 2.93
N ALA A 76 -18.02 -5.30 1.74
CA ALA A 76 -18.77 -4.98 0.54
C ALA A 76 -20.22 -5.49 0.64
N ARG A 77 -21.20 -4.66 0.26
CA ARG A 77 -22.62 -5.09 0.13
C ARG A 77 -22.92 -5.71 -1.23
N ARG A 78 -22.21 -5.26 -2.27
CA ARG A 78 -22.33 -5.78 -3.64
C ARG A 78 -20.95 -5.91 -4.25
N GLY A 79 -20.88 -6.64 -5.36
CA GLY A 79 -19.65 -6.92 -6.06
C GLY A 79 -18.88 -8.09 -5.46
N ARG A 80 -17.65 -8.24 -5.90
CA ARG A 80 -16.78 -9.35 -5.51
C ARG A 80 -15.35 -8.89 -5.32
N ILE A 81 -14.70 -9.43 -4.30
CA ILE A 81 -13.26 -9.25 -4.04
C ILE A 81 -12.64 -10.65 -4.05
N THR A 82 -11.66 -10.87 -4.94
CA THR A 82 -10.89 -12.12 -4.96
C THR A 82 -9.43 -11.85 -4.66
N PHE A 83 -8.80 -12.73 -3.90
CA PHE A 83 -7.37 -12.71 -3.61
C PHE A 83 -6.76 -14.08 -3.91
N ALA A 84 -5.75 -14.11 -4.77
CA ALA A 84 -5.13 -15.34 -5.28
C ALA A 84 -6.17 -16.36 -5.79
N GLY A 85 -7.20 -15.88 -6.52
CA GLY A 85 -8.28 -16.69 -7.05
C GLY A 85 -9.39 -17.09 -6.04
N ARG A 86 -9.19 -16.83 -4.74
CA ARG A 86 -10.18 -17.11 -3.68
C ARG A 86 -11.09 -15.90 -3.47
N ASP A 87 -12.40 -16.12 -3.44
CA ASP A 87 -13.38 -15.09 -3.04
C ASP A 87 -13.22 -14.78 -1.53
N ILE A 88 -12.92 -13.51 -1.22
CA ILE A 88 -12.77 -13.01 0.16
C ILE A 88 -13.84 -11.99 0.54
N THR A 89 -14.84 -11.77 -0.29
CA THR A 89 -15.87 -10.71 -0.12
C THR A 89 -16.55 -10.75 1.25
N ALA A 90 -16.87 -11.95 1.75
CA ALA A 90 -17.51 -12.15 3.04
C ALA A 90 -16.57 -12.70 4.13
N THR A 91 -15.28 -12.83 3.82
CA THR A 91 -14.29 -13.42 4.73
C THR A 91 -14.03 -12.49 5.94
N PRO A 92 -13.97 -13.01 7.18
CA PRO A 92 -13.63 -12.22 8.35
C PRO A 92 -12.20 -11.66 8.28
N THR A 93 -11.97 -10.45 8.85
CA THR A 93 -10.69 -9.74 8.81
C THR A 93 -9.50 -10.59 9.29
N HIS A 94 -9.67 -11.37 10.37
CA HIS A 94 -8.59 -12.22 10.89
C HIS A 94 -8.22 -13.38 9.95
N GLU A 95 -9.17 -13.88 9.15
CA GLU A 95 -8.89 -14.86 8.10
C GLU A 95 -8.23 -14.23 6.88
N ILE A 96 -8.65 -12.99 6.51
CA ILE A 96 -8.00 -12.21 5.44
C ILE A 96 -6.52 -11.98 5.78
N ALA A 97 -6.21 -11.63 7.02
CA ALA A 97 -4.83 -11.47 7.48
C ALA A 97 -4.02 -12.77 7.30
N ARG A 98 -4.60 -13.94 7.59
CA ARG A 98 -3.97 -15.26 7.36
C ARG A 98 -3.66 -15.57 5.89
N LEU A 99 -4.36 -14.92 4.97
CA LEU A 99 -4.05 -14.98 3.53
C LEU A 99 -2.82 -14.15 3.14
N ARG A 100 -2.14 -13.50 4.11
CA ARG A 100 -0.97 -12.67 3.88
C ARG A 100 -1.31 -11.33 3.18
N ILE A 101 -2.44 -10.76 3.53
CA ILE A 101 -2.76 -9.35 3.27
C ILE A 101 -2.45 -8.59 4.55
N ALA A 102 -1.47 -7.68 4.52
CA ALA A 102 -1.13 -6.83 5.67
C ALA A 102 -1.33 -5.36 5.31
N GLN A 103 -1.78 -4.57 6.28
CA GLN A 103 -2.05 -3.16 6.11
C GLN A 103 -1.23 -2.31 7.09
N SER A 104 -0.63 -1.22 6.56
CA SER A 104 -0.22 -0.06 7.34
C SER A 104 -1.28 1.02 7.15
N PRO A 105 -2.23 1.19 8.08
CA PRO A 105 -3.34 2.11 7.92
C PRO A 105 -2.92 3.56 8.14
N GLU A 106 -3.76 4.50 7.68
CA GLU A 106 -3.62 5.92 7.94
C GLU A 106 -3.48 6.21 9.45
N GLY A 107 -2.67 7.23 9.78
CA GLY A 107 -2.41 7.63 11.17
C GLY A 107 -1.49 6.67 11.91
N ARG A 108 -0.70 5.86 11.18
CA ARG A 108 0.39 4.99 11.68
C ARG A 108 -0.11 3.81 12.52
N ARG A 109 -1.08 4.00 13.41
CA ARG A 109 -1.73 2.99 14.27
C ARG A 109 -0.74 2.05 14.96
N ILE A 110 0.41 2.57 15.40
CA ILE A 110 1.35 1.84 16.25
C ILE A 110 0.78 1.66 17.67
N PHE A 111 1.37 0.78 18.45
CA PHE A 111 1.09 0.65 19.88
C PHE A 111 2.02 1.60 20.65
N PRO A 112 1.56 2.80 21.08
CA PRO A 112 2.44 3.87 21.56
C PRO A 112 3.11 3.54 22.91
N ARG A 113 2.52 2.68 23.71
CA ARG A 113 3.07 2.25 25.02
C ARG A 113 4.07 1.10 24.89
N MET A 114 4.03 0.38 23.77
CA MET A 114 4.98 -0.70 23.47
C MET A 114 6.27 -0.12 22.89
N THR A 115 7.37 -0.84 23.09
CA THR A 115 8.66 -0.56 22.45
C THR A 115 8.60 -0.82 20.94
N VAL A 116 9.63 -0.40 20.20
CA VAL A 116 9.80 -0.76 18.79
C VAL A 116 9.81 -2.27 18.63
N HIS A 117 10.61 -2.99 19.45
CA HIS A 117 10.69 -4.45 19.45
C HIS A 117 9.32 -5.11 19.63
N GLU A 118 8.56 -4.72 20.65
CA GLU A 118 7.22 -5.27 20.93
C GLU A 118 6.23 -4.97 19.81
N ASN A 119 6.27 -3.76 19.19
CA ASN A 119 5.46 -3.45 18.02
C ASN A 119 5.77 -4.39 16.83
N LEU A 120 7.06 -4.67 16.58
CA LEU A 120 7.47 -5.60 15.52
C LEU A 120 7.04 -7.03 15.84
N GLN A 121 7.15 -7.45 17.11
CA GLN A 121 6.69 -8.74 17.58
C GLN A 121 5.18 -8.94 17.33
N MET A 122 4.37 -7.91 17.57
CA MET A 122 2.93 -7.96 17.25
C MET A 122 2.66 -8.22 15.77
N GLY A 123 3.49 -7.70 14.86
CA GLY A 123 3.40 -7.96 13.42
C GLY A 123 3.66 -9.42 13.04
N ALA A 124 4.55 -10.11 13.77
CA ALA A 124 4.93 -11.50 13.54
C ALA A 124 3.94 -12.53 14.13
N SER A 125 2.90 -12.08 14.83
CA SER A 125 2.00 -12.97 15.61
C SER A 125 1.25 -14.00 14.76
N LEU A 126 1.05 -13.76 13.47
CA LEU A 126 0.34 -14.66 12.56
C LEU A 126 1.06 -16.01 12.35
N ASP A 127 2.40 -16.03 12.45
CA ASP A 127 3.24 -17.22 12.25
C ASP A 127 3.72 -17.86 13.54
N GLY A 128 3.14 -17.47 14.68
CA GLY A 128 3.58 -18.00 15.98
C GLY A 128 5.06 -17.70 16.26
N PHE A 129 5.59 -16.61 15.72
CA PHE A 129 6.97 -16.14 15.88
C PHE A 129 8.07 -17.05 15.29
N ALA A 130 7.73 -18.04 14.47
CA ALA A 130 8.67 -19.03 13.93
C ALA A 130 9.89 -18.42 13.20
N HIS A 131 9.73 -17.21 12.66
CA HIS A 131 10.75 -16.51 11.87
C HIS A 131 11.14 -15.14 12.44
N PHE A 132 10.73 -14.86 13.68
CA PHE A 132 10.79 -13.51 14.25
C PHE A 132 12.19 -12.89 14.18
N GLU A 133 13.23 -13.61 14.64
CA GLU A 133 14.59 -13.06 14.70
C GLU A 133 15.15 -12.70 13.33
N ALA A 134 14.95 -13.57 12.32
CA ALA A 134 15.38 -13.30 10.95
C ALA A 134 14.64 -12.12 10.32
N ASP A 135 13.32 -12.03 10.56
CA ASP A 135 12.51 -10.93 10.07
C ASP A 135 12.82 -9.62 10.79
N LEU A 136 13.08 -9.67 12.09
CA LEU A 136 13.54 -8.53 12.88
C LEU A 136 14.86 -7.98 12.32
N GLU A 137 15.86 -8.84 12.12
CA GLU A 137 17.15 -8.44 11.55
C GLU A 137 16.97 -7.77 10.19
N ARG A 138 16.14 -8.37 9.31
CA ARG A 138 15.80 -7.79 8.01
C ARG A 138 15.14 -6.42 8.13
N MET A 139 14.16 -6.26 9.03
CA MET A 139 13.49 -4.96 9.24
C MET A 139 14.45 -3.90 9.77
N LEU A 140 15.37 -4.27 10.67
CA LEU A 140 16.36 -3.36 11.20
C LEU A 140 17.45 -2.98 10.16
N ALA A 141 17.68 -3.83 9.17
CA ALA A 141 18.54 -3.49 8.02
C ALA A 141 17.84 -2.50 7.07
N ILE A 142 16.53 -2.70 6.80
CA ILE A 142 15.72 -1.80 5.94
C ILE A 142 15.48 -0.45 6.63
N PHE A 143 15.26 -0.44 7.94
CA PHE A 143 14.97 0.73 8.75
C PHE A 143 16.01 0.93 9.88
N PRO A 144 17.25 1.39 9.61
CA PRO A 144 18.32 1.47 10.60
C PRO A 144 17.94 2.32 11.83
N ARG A 145 17.09 3.35 11.66
CA ARG A 145 16.60 4.17 12.77
C ARG A 145 15.81 3.38 13.81
N LEU A 146 15.12 2.32 13.40
CA LEU A 146 14.41 1.42 14.34
C LEU A 146 15.39 0.59 15.16
N LYS A 147 16.56 0.23 14.59
CA LYS A 147 17.62 -0.48 15.30
C LYS A 147 18.18 0.35 16.46
N GLU A 148 18.45 1.62 16.22
CA GLU A 148 18.96 2.57 17.23
C GLU A 148 17.98 2.75 18.41
N ARG A 149 16.71 2.51 18.19
CA ARG A 149 15.58 2.79 19.09
C ARG A 149 14.81 1.55 19.51
N LEU A 150 15.39 0.36 19.39
CA LEU A 150 14.70 -0.92 19.51
C LEU A 150 13.92 -1.06 20.85
N HIS A 151 14.46 -0.52 21.93
CA HIS A 151 13.87 -0.54 23.27
C HIS A 151 13.11 0.75 23.62
N GLN A 152 13.04 1.72 22.72
CA GLN A 152 12.29 2.96 22.92
C GLN A 152 10.79 2.72 22.70
N ARG A 153 9.94 3.39 23.50
CA ARG A 153 8.47 3.35 23.30
C ARG A 153 8.08 4.06 22.00
N GLY A 154 7.25 3.40 21.20
CA GLY A 154 6.80 3.92 19.90
C GLY A 154 6.18 5.31 19.97
N GLY A 155 5.41 5.60 21.03
CA GLY A 155 4.76 6.90 21.21
C GLY A 155 5.71 8.09 21.43
N THR A 156 6.99 7.84 21.76
CA THR A 156 8.01 8.89 21.97
C THR A 156 8.89 9.13 20.75
N MET A 157 8.64 8.42 19.66
CA MET A 157 9.37 8.55 18.39
C MET A 157 8.81 9.70 17.54
N SER A 158 9.64 10.23 16.64
CA SER A 158 9.18 11.19 15.63
C SER A 158 8.13 10.59 14.71
N GLY A 159 7.33 11.45 14.07
CA GLY A 159 6.28 10.98 13.14
C GLY A 159 6.80 10.11 12.00
N GLY A 160 7.97 10.41 11.46
CA GLY A 160 8.61 9.60 10.42
C GLY A 160 9.07 8.24 10.92
N GLU A 161 9.66 8.17 12.11
CA GLU A 161 10.07 6.91 12.73
C GLU A 161 8.86 6.02 13.07
N GLN A 162 7.76 6.64 13.54
CA GLN A 162 6.49 5.92 13.78
C GLN A 162 5.91 5.35 12.48
N GLN A 163 6.02 6.07 11.36
CA GLN A 163 5.57 5.59 10.05
C GLN A 163 6.43 4.41 9.57
N MET A 164 7.76 4.51 9.73
CA MET A 164 8.68 3.39 9.44
C MET A 164 8.34 2.16 10.29
N LEU A 165 8.05 2.37 11.58
CA LEU A 165 7.63 1.30 12.49
C LEU A 165 6.30 0.66 12.06
N ALA A 166 5.32 1.45 11.61
CA ALA A 166 4.03 0.93 11.13
C ALA A 166 4.21 0.06 9.86
N ILE A 167 5.04 0.50 8.92
CA ILE A 167 5.36 -0.27 7.70
C ILE A 167 6.15 -1.53 8.07
N ALA A 168 7.19 -1.42 8.90
CA ALA A 168 7.98 -2.56 9.33
C ALA A 168 7.12 -3.61 10.05
N ARG A 169 6.21 -3.19 10.95
CA ARG A 169 5.26 -4.08 11.61
C ARG A 169 4.35 -4.83 10.62
N ALA A 170 3.87 -4.17 9.57
CA ALA A 170 3.08 -4.82 8.54
C ALA A 170 3.92 -5.84 7.74
N LEU A 171 5.18 -5.55 7.47
CA LEU A 171 6.13 -6.45 6.80
C LEU A 171 6.50 -7.69 7.63
N MET A 172 6.48 -7.58 8.98
CA MET A 172 6.71 -8.74 9.88
C MET A 172 5.67 -9.85 9.70
N ALA A 173 4.49 -9.55 9.13
CA ALA A 173 3.49 -10.56 8.76
C ALA A 173 3.86 -11.34 7.48
N ARG A 174 5.00 -11.09 6.85
CA ARG A 174 5.44 -11.68 5.56
C ARG A 174 4.35 -11.62 4.50
N PRO A 175 3.80 -10.42 4.19
CA PRO A 175 2.65 -10.30 3.31
C PRO A 175 2.97 -10.72 1.88
N ARG A 176 1.96 -11.26 1.17
CA ARG A 176 1.94 -11.34 -0.29
C ARG A 176 1.44 -10.03 -0.91
N LEU A 177 0.59 -9.30 -0.18
CA LEU A 177 0.08 -7.99 -0.56
C LEU A 177 0.22 -7.03 0.62
N LEU A 178 1.00 -5.98 0.43
CA LEU A 178 1.17 -4.88 1.38
C LEU A 178 0.24 -3.72 0.99
N LEU A 179 -0.68 -3.37 1.87
CA LEU A 179 -1.58 -2.23 1.74
C LEU A 179 -1.01 -1.05 2.52
N LEU A 180 -0.77 0.09 1.85
CA LEU A 180 -0.24 1.30 2.45
C LEU A 180 -1.23 2.45 2.27
N ASP A 181 -1.77 2.95 3.38
CA ASP A 181 -2.78 4.00 3.39
C ASP A 181 -2.15 5.34 3.81
N GLU A 182 -1.95 6.22 2.84
CA GLU A 182 -1.36 7.56 2.96
C GLU A 182 -0.04 7.59 3.78
N PRO A 183 0.96 6.75 3.42
CA PRO A 183 2.18 6.62 4.21
C PRO A 183 3.02 7.90 4.25
N SER A 184 2.78 8.86 3.38
CA SER A 184 3.51 10.14 3.35
C SER A 184 2.85 11.27 4.13
N LEU A 185 1.61 11.08 4.61
CA LEU A 185 0.80 12.14 5.20
C LEU A 185 1.44 12.78 6.43
N GLY A 186 1.58 14.11 6.40
CA GLY A 186 2.10 14.90 7.53
C GLY A 186 3.59 14.67 7.83
N LEU A 187 4.38 14.19 6.86
CA LEU A 187 5.80 13.95 7.01
C LEU A 187 6.65 14.98 6.28
N ALA A 188 7.86 15.20 6.80
CA ALA A 188 8.85 16.06 6.15
C ALA A 188 9.28 15.47 4.78
N PRO A 189 9.60 16.31 3.77
CA PRO A 189 9.91 15.86 2.41
C PRO A 189 11.03 14.82 2.32
N LEU A 190 12.03 14.91 3.20
CA LEU A 190 13.14 13.95 3.25
C LEU A 190 12.65 12.55 3.67
N ILE A 191 11.75 12.49 4.66
CA ILE A 191 11.18 11.23 5.15
C ILE A 191 10.25 10.62 4.10
N VAL A 192 9.47 11.46 3.40
CA VAL A 192 8.64 11.00 2.28
C VAL A 192 9.50 10.31 1.23
N LYS A 193 10.60 10.95 0.77
CA LYS A 193 11.54 10.35 -0.17
C LYS A 193 12.09 9.01 0.32
N GLN A 194 12.44 8.93 1.60
CA GLN A 194 12.97 7.71 2.20
C GLN A 194 11.93 6.58 2.19
N ILE A 195 10.67 6.85 2.57
CA ILE A 195 9.58 5.86 2.55
C ILE A 195 9.35 5.34 1.12
N PHE A 196 9.24 6.24 0.13
CA PHE A 196 9.07 5.82 -1.27
C PHE A 196 10.27 5.04 -1.82
N SER A 197 11.50 5.37 -1.38
CA SER A 197 12.69 4.59 -1.72
C SER A 197 12.63 3.17 -1.16
N VAL A 198 12.21 3.02 0.10
CA VAL A 198 12.03 1.69 0.74
C VAL A 198 10.94 0.89 0.02
N ILE A 199 9.80 1.49 -0.33
CA ILE A 199 8.74 0.79 -1.06
C ILE A 199 9.26 0.28 -2.42
N ARG A 200 10.04 1.10 -3.12
CA ARG A 200 10.69 0.70 -4.38
C ARG A 200 11.65 -0.47 -4.16
N GLU A 201 12.52 -0.38 -3.17
CA GLU A 201 13.50 -1.41 -2.87
C GLU A 201 12.83 -2.75 -2.53
N LEU A 202 11.78 -2.75 -1.70
CA LEU A 202 10.98 -3.93 -1.39
C LEU A 202 10.37 -4.59 -2.64
N ASN A 203 9.91 -3.78 -3.59
CA ASN A 203 9.36 -4.30 -4.83
C ASN A 203 10.43 -4.82 -5.78
N GLU A 204 11.51 -4.04 -6.03
CA GLU A 204 12.55 -4.39 -6.99
C GLU A 204 13.39 -5.61 -6.55
N ARG A 205 13.72 -5.70 -5.25
CA ARG A 205 14.60 -6.76 -4.70
C ARG A 205 13.83 -8.00 -4.25
N ASP A 206 12.67 -7.80 -3.62
CA ASP A 206 11.92 -8.87 -2.97
C ASP A 206 10.67 -9.28 -3.76
N GLY A 207 10.35 -8.56 -4.87
CA GLY A 207 9.12 -8.81 -5.63
C GLY A 207 7.84 -8.49 -4.88
N MET A 208 7.92 -7.65 -3.83
CA MET A 208 6.76 -7.31 -2.99
C MET A 208 5.64 -6.68 -3.81
N THR A 209 4.43 -7.23 -3.70
CA THR A 209 3.23 -6.60 -4.26
C THR A 209 2.72 -5.53 -3.31
N VAL A 210 2.55 -4.31 -3.82
CA VAL A 210 2.12 -3.16 -3.02
C VAL A 210 0.89 -2.51 -3.62
N PHE A 211 -0.14 -2.30 -2.81
CA PHE A 211 -1.26 -1.43 -3.13
C PHE A 211 -1.19 -0.19 -2.24
N LEU A 212 -0.89 0.94 -2.87
CA LEU A 212 -0.60 2.22 -2.24
C LEU A 212 -1.77 3.18 -2.47
N VAL A 213 -2.32 3.74 -1.41
CA VAL A 213 -3.25 4.87 -1.46
C VAL A 213 -2.50 6.13 -1.06
N GLU A 214 -2.60 7.19 -1.87
CA GLU A 214 -1.92 8.46 -1.61
C GLU A 214 -2.74 9.67 -2.06
N GLN A 215 -2.56 10.76 -1.33
CA GLN A 215 -2.99 12.07 -1.75
C GLN A 215 -1.87 12.77 -2.53
N ASN A 216 -0.60 12.53 -2.18
CA ASN A 216 0.56 13.03 -2.91
C ASN A 216 0.76 12.26 -4.21
N ALA A 217 -0.02 12.63 -5.24
CA ALA A 217 -0.07 11.92 -6.50
C ALA A 217 1.29 11.82 -7.21
N TYR A 218 2.13 12.86 -7.14
CA TYR A 218 3.40 12.89 -7.86
C TYR A 218 4.33 11.74 -7.48
N HIS A 219 4.58 11.56 -6.18
CA HIS A 219 5.45 10.47 -5.71
C HIS A 219 4.86 9.09 -5.95
N ALA A 220 3.55 8.95 -5.75
CA ALA A 220 2.83 7.70 -5.96
C ALA A 220 2.85 7.27 -7.44
N LEU A 221 2.49 8.16 -8.35
CA LEU A 221 2.48 7.88 -9.80
C LEU A 221 3.88 7.59 -10.35
N LYS A 222 4.91 8.28 -9.86
CA LYS A 222 6.29 8.05 -10.27
C LYS A 222 6.81 6.66 -9.89
N LEU A 223 6.25 6.06 -8.85
CA LEU A 223 6.62 4.73 -8.34
C LEU A 223 5.78 3.62 -8.97
N ALA A 224 4.53 3.91 -9.33
CA ALA A 224 3.53 2.92 -9.71
C ALA A 224 3.75 2.32 -11.10
N HIS A 225 3.57 1.00 -11.20
CA HIS A 225 3.44 0.29 -12.48
C HIS A 225 2.05 0.54 -13.07
N ARG A 226 1.02 0.53 -12.24
CA ARG A 226 -0.39 0.77 -12.57
C ARG A 226 -0.99 1.77 -11.59
N ALA A 227 -1.86 2.64 -12.07
CA ALA A 227 -2.50 3.64 -11.23
C ALA A 227 -3.98 3.80 -11.58
N TYR A 228 -4.75 4.18 -10.56
CA TYR A 228 -6.17 4.46 -10.64
C TYR A 228 -6.46 5.82 -10.01
N VAL A 229 -7.42 6.54 -10.58
CA VAL A 229 -7.94 7.80 -10.02
C VAL A 229 -9.33 7.56 -9.49
N MET A 230 -9.55 7.88 -8.21
CA MET A 230 -10.85 7.75 -7.56
C MET A 230 -11.47 9.11 -7.29
N VAL A 231 -12.72 9.27 -7.72
CA VAL A 231 -13.55 10.45 -7.46
C VAL A 231 -14.88 9.99 -6.87
N THR A 232 -15.20 10.44 -5.68
CA THR A 232 -16.49 10.18 -5.00
C THR A 232 -16.94 8.71 -5.05
N GLY A 233 -16.02 7.80 -4.72
CA GLY A 233 -16.28 6.36 -4.63
C GLY A 233 -16.26 5.59 -5.94
N THR A 234 -15.87 6.23 -7.05
CA THR A 234 -15.82 5.63 -8.40
C THR A 234 -14.43 5.76 -9.00
N ILE A 235 -13.94 4.74 -9.69
CA ILE A 235 -12.73 4.83 -10.51
C ILE A 235 -13.08 5.57 -11.81
N THR A 236 -12.44 6.70 -12.06
CA THR A 236 -12.69 7.54 -13.23
C THR A 236 -11.61 7.42 -14.30
N MET A 237 -10.38 7.07 -13.90
CA MET A 237 -9.25 6.88 -14.81
C MET A 237 -8.37 5.73 -14.35
N SER A 238 -7.74 5.06 -15.29
CA SER A 238 -6.74 4.02 -15.02
C SER A 238 -5.69 4.01 -16.13
N GLY A 239 -4.46 3.62 -15.78
CA GLY A 239 -3.35 3.54 -16.71
C GLY A 239 -2.06 3.19 -15.99
N THR A 240 -0.92 3.29 -16.67
CA THR A 240 0.37 3.23 -16.01
C THR A 240 0.61 4.50 -15.19
N GLY A 241 1.47 4.43 -14.17
CA GLY A 241 1.83 5.62 -13.40
C GLY A 241 2.41 6.72 -14.28
N ARG A 242 3.15 6.36 -15.34
CA ARG A 242 3.74 7.30 -16.30
C ARG A 242 2.68 8.00 -17.16
N GLU A 243 1.69 7.26 -17.66
CA GLU A 243 0.58 7.82 -18.44
C GLU A 243 -0.22 8.82 -17.63
N LEU A 244 -0.63 8.44 -16.41
CA LEU A 244 -1.40 9.33 -15.54
C LEU A 244 -0.58 10.53 -15.04
N LEU A 245 0.73 10.38 -14.86
CA LEU A 245 1.62 11.51 -14.54
C LEU A 245 1.70 12.56 -15.66
N ALA A 246 1.56 12.12 -16.92
CA ALA A 246 1.57 12.97 -18.11
C ALA A 246 0.17 13.50 -18.49
N ASP A 247 -0.90 12.97 -17.89
CA ASP A 247 -2.28 13.36 -18.22
C ASP A 247 -2.60 14.77 -17.73
N PRO A 248 -3.08 15.68 -18.59
CA PRO A 248 -3.38 17.07 -18.23
C PRO A 248 -4.44 17.22 -17.14
N GLN A 249 -5.45 16.33 -17.09
CA GLN A 249 -6.52 16.38 -16.08
C GLN A 249 -5.95 16.00 -14.71
N VAL A 250 -5.09 14.98 -14.67
CA VAL A 250 -4.39 14.56 -13.45
C VAL A 250 -3.43 15.64 -12.97
N GLN A 251 -2.68 16.27 -13.89
CA GLN A 251 -1.78 17.37 -13.57
C GLN A 251 -2.52 18.53 -12.92
N THR A 252 -3.58 19.00 -13.53
CA THR A 252 -4.38 20.13 -13.01
C THR A 252 -5.05 19.79 -11.67
N ALA A 253 -5.64 18.59 -11.54
CA ALA A 253 -6.43 18.22 -10.35
C ALA A 253 -5.57 17.83 -9.14
N TYR A 254 -4.38 17.22 -9.35
CA TYR A 254 -3.62 16.55 -8.29
C TYR A 254 -2.14 16.94 -8.20
N LEU A 255 -1.55 17.60 -9.19
CA LEU A 255 -0.12 17.92 -9.21
C LEU A 255 0.15 19.43 -9.12
N GLU A 256 -0.68 20.30 -9.68
CA GLU A 256 -0.49 21.76 -9.65
C GLU A 256 -0.92 22.39 -8.31
N GLY A 257 -1.82 21.75 -7.55
CA GLY A 257 -2.25 22.19 -6.21
C GLY A 257 -1.22 22.07 -5.09
N GLY A 258 -0.07 21.47 -5.35
CA GLY A 258 1.02 21.26 -4.38
C GLY A 258 2.15 22.29 -4.41
N ARG A 259 1.99 23.39 -5.16
CA ARG A 259 2.98 24.49 -5.20
C ARG A 259 2.58 25.64 -4.27
N HIS A 260 2.40 25.33 -2.98
CA HIS A 260 2.38 26.36 -1.94
C HIS A 260 3.27 25.94 -0.77
#